data_d2c87f93769856777aeada7d677cbe28
#
_entry.id   d2c87f93769856777aeada7d677cbe28
#
_cell.length_a   1.000
_cell.length_b   1.000
_cell.length_c   1.000
_cell.angle_alpha   90.00
_cell.angle_beta   90.00
_cell.angle_gamma   90.00
#
_symmetry.space_group_name_H-M   'P 1'
#
loop_
_entity.id
_entity.type
_entity.pdbx_description
1 polymer ?
#
loop_
_entity_poly.entity_id
_entity_poly.type
_entity_poly.pdbx_seq_one_letter_code
_entity_poly.pdbx_strand_id
1 'polypeptide(L)' 'MKLKQGQVWVKGKDIYRITEWARMTIQYKHSKSPEYKESDVIEVSKKEFCRLIKRAVLEDSKD' A
#
# COMPACT_ATOMS: atom_id res chain seq x y z
N MET A 1 1.26 -0.08 14.38
CA MET A 1 1.46 -0.53 12.99
C MET A 1 2.67 0.18 12.40
N LYS A 2 3.57 -0.59 11.85
CA LYS A 2 4.77 -0.04 11.20
C LYS A 2 4.65 -0.18 9.70
N LEU A 3 4.81 0.91 9.01
CA LEU A 3 4.78 0.91 7.55
C LEU A 3 6.22 0.96 7.03
N LYS A 4 6.50 0.15 6.04
CA LYS A 4 7.83 0.06 5.46
C LYS A 4 7.76 0.05 3.95
N GLN A 5 8.83 0.51 3.34
CA GLN A 5 8.98 0.44 1.91
C GLN A 5 8.92 -1.02 1.46
N GLY A 6 8.19 -1.28 0.41
CA GLY A 6 8.08 -2.62 -0.14
C GLY A 6 6.93 -3.43 0.40
N GLN A 7 6.24 -2.94 1.43
CA GLN A 7 5.09 -3.67 1.95
C GLN A 7 3.95 -3.67 0.95
N VAL A 8 3.19 -4.76 0.97
CA VAL A 8 2.01 -4.91 0.12
C VAL A 8 0.80 -5.13 1.02
N TRP A 9 -0.19 -4.28 0.87
CA TRP A 9 -1.42 -4.37 1.63
C TRP A 9 -2.56 -4.74 0.71
N VAL A 10 -3.37 -5.71 1.12
CA VAL A 10 -4.47 -6.23 0.30
C VAL A 10 -5.78 -5.98 1.01
N LYS A 11 -6.72 -5.36 0.29
CA LYS A 11 -8.05 -5.10 0.81
C LYS A 11 -9.06 -5.53 -0.26
N GLY A 12 -9.61 -6.73 -0.07
CA GLY A 12 -10.48 -7.28 -1.09
C GLY A 12 -9.71 -7.52 -2.37
N LYS A 13 -10.12 -6.85 -3.42
CA LYS A 13 -9.41 -6.94 -4.71
C LYS A 13 -8.40 -5.82 -4.89
N ASP A 14 -8.36 -4.87 -3.97
CA ASP A 14 -7.45 -3.75 -4.08
C ASP A 14 -6.12 -4.10 -3.44
N ILE A 15 -5.05 -3.75 -4.13
CA ILE A 15 -3.69 -4.04 -3.69
C ILE A 15 -2.92 -2.74 -3.66
N TYR A 16 -2.29 -2.45 -2.52
CA TYR A 16 -1.52 -1.23 -2.32
C TYR A 16 -0.09 -1.61 -2.00
N ARG A 17 0.83 -1.20 -2.86
CA ARG A 17 2.25 -1.50 -2.65
C ARG A 17 3.00 -0.22 -2.36
N ILE A 18 3.62 -0.16 -1.20
CA ILE A 18 4.38 1.02 -0.79
C ILE A 18 5.67 1.07 -1.59
N THR A 19 5.81 2.09 -2.42
CA THR A 19 7.01 2.25 -3.21
C THR A 19 8.04 3.13 -2.51
N GLU A 20 7.57 4.03 -1.66
CA GLU A 20 8.50 4.88 -0.95
C GLU A 20 7.91 5.30 0.39
N TRP A 21 8.76 5.27 1.40
CA TRP A 21 8.41 5.64 2.75
C TRP A 21 9.13 6.92 3.09
N ALA A 22 8.39 7.98 3.33
CA ALA A 22 8.98 9.24 3.74
C ALA A 22 8.53 9.55 5.16
N ARG A 23 9.10 10.61 5.70
CA ARG A 23 8.84 10.94 7.09
C ARG A 23 7.38 11.22 7.37
N MET A 24 6.73 11.95 6.49
CA MET A 24 5.33 12.35 6.71
C MET A 24 4.39 11.84 5.64
N THR A 25 4.92 11.34 4.54
CA THR A 25 4.10 10.89 3.44
C THR A 25 4.51 9.49 2.99
N ILE A 26 3.61 8.87 2.24
CA ILE A 26 3.86 7.55 1.69
C ILE A 26 3.50 7.60 0.22
N GLN A 27 4.36 7.02 -0.59
CA GLN A 27 4.07 6.84 -2.01
C GLN A 27 3.77 5.37 -2.24
N TYR A 28 2.69 5.12 -2.94
CA TYR A 28 2.29 3.75 -3.20
C TYR A 28 1.70 3.63 -4.60
N LYS A 29 1.62 2.40 -5.06
CA LYS A 29 0.95 2.08 -6.31
C LYS A 29 -0.22 1.18 -6.01
N HIS A 30 -1.31 1.43 -6.69
CA HIS A 30 -2.55 0.69 -6.52
C HIS A 30 -2.76 -0.24 -7.70
N SER A 31 -3.17 -1.46 -7.40
CA SER A 31 -3.54 -2.41 -8.44
C SER A 31 -4.78 -3.15 -8.00
N LYS A 32 -5.39 -3.84 -8.94
CA LYS A 32 -6.58 -4.63 -8.66
C LYS A 32 -6.39 -6.04 -9.17
N SER A 33 -6.73 -7.01 -8.32
CA SER A 33 -6.80 -8.39 -8.72
C SER A 33 -8.02 -8.57 -9.63
N PRO A 34 -7.96 -9.37 -10.67
CA PRO A 34 -6.85 -10.24 -11.06
C PRO A 34 -5.86 -9.62 -12.06
N GLU A 35 -6.09 -8.39 -12.46
CA GLU A 35 -5.26 -7.79 -13.50
C GLU A 35 -3.86 -7.44 -13.01
N TYR A 36 -3.75 -6.99 -11.77
CA TYR A 36 -2.46 -6.63 -11.18
C TYR A 36 -1.74 -5.52 -11.94
N LYS A 37 -2.49 -4.68 -12.62
CA LYS A 37 -1.90 -3.56 -13.34
C LYS A 37 -1.78 -2.38 -12.40
N GLU A 38 -0.56 -2.00 -12.09
CA GLU A 38 -0.33 -0.94 -11.11
C GLU A 38 -0.58 0.44 -11.70
N SER A 39 -1.13 1.31 -10.87
CA SER A 39 -1.34 2.70 -11.24
C SER A 39 -0.03 3.47 -11.16
N ASP A 40 -0.08 4.75 -11.53
CA ASP A 40 1.02 5.64 -11.25
C ASP A 40 1.19 5.80 -9.75
N VAL A 41 2.36 6.30 -9.37
CA VAL A 41 2.65 6.51 -7.95
C VAL A 41 1.68 7.56 -7.39
N ILE A 42 1.10 7.23 -6.25
CA ILE A 42 0.17 8.11 -5.54
C ILE A 42 0.82 8.49 -4.22
N GLU A 43 0.84 9.77 -3.91
CA GLU A 43 1.41 10.25 -2.66
C GLU A 43 0.30 10.71 -1.73
N VAL A 44 0.32 10.20 -0.50
CA VAL A 44 -0.65 10.58 0.52
C VAL A 44 0.07 10.73 1.85
N SER A 45 -0.59 11.35 2.81
CA SER A 45 -0.03 11.42 4.15
C SER A 45 -0.11 10.04 4.78
N LYS A 46 0.75 9.81 5.78
CA LYS A 46 0.71 8.54 6.51
C LYS A 46 -0.65 8.31 7.13
N LYS A 47 -1.25 9.37 7.64
CA LYS A 47 -2.56 9.28 8.27
C LYS A 47 -3.60 8.81 7.25
N GLU A 48 -3.55 9.34 6.06
CA GLU A 48 -4.49 8.95 5.03
C GLU A 48 -4.25 7.52 4.57
N PHE A 49 -3.00 7.13 4.45
CA PHE A 49 -2.69 5.77 4.06
C PHE A 49 -3.15 4.78 5.12
N CYS A 50 -2.98 5.12 6.39
CA CYS A 50 -3.45 4.26 7.46
C CYS A 50 -4.96 4.07 7.40
N ARG A 51 -5.69 5.12 7.06
CA ARG A 51 -7.13 4.99 6.89
C ARG A 51 -7.47 4.11 5.70
N LEU A 52 -6.71 4.27 4.63
CA LEU A 52 -6.94 3.51 3.42
C LEU A 52 -6.80 2.02 3.65
N ILE A 53 -5.81 1.63 4.44
CA ILE A 53 -5.52 0.22 4.68
C ILE A 53 -6.12 -0.28 5.99
N LYS A 54 -7.06 0.44 6.57
CA LYS A 54 -7.58 0.10 7.88
C LYS A 54 -8.10 -1.33 7.95
N ARG A 55 -8.75 -1.79 6.88
CA ARG A 55 -9.27 -3.16 6.84
C ARG A 55 -8.45 -4.05 5.92
N ALA A 56 -7.31 -3.56 5.50
CA ALA A 56 -6.45 -4.34 4.62
C ALA A 56 -5.60 -5.30 5.43
N VAL A 57 -5.13 -6.32 4.75
CA VAL A 57 -4.27 -7.32 5.35
C VAL A 57 -2.88 -7.16 4.77
N LEU A 58 -1.88 -7.14 5.64
CA LEU A 58 -0.49 -7.09 5.18
C LEU A 58 -0.16 -8.43 4.56
N GLU A 59 0.21 -8.40 3.30
CA GLU A 59 0.65 -9.61 2.61
C GLU A 59 2.10 -9.87 2.96
N ASP A 60 2.34 -10.91 3.74
CA ASP A 60 3.68 -11.26 4.18
C ASP A 60 4.28 -12.20 3.16
N SER A 61 5.10 -11.65 2.38
CA SER A 61 5.81 -12.47 1.44
C SER A 61 7.01 -13.09 2.11
N LYS A 62 7.34 -13.10 3.00
CA LYS A 62 8.35 -13.66 3.49
C LYS A 62 8.72 -14.10 4.08
N ASP A 63 8.86 -14.20 3.98
CA ASP A 63 9.20 -14.65 4.44
C ASP A 63 9.64 -14.96 4.76
#